data_b01f72ce053b5372d051071575f70416
#
_entry.id   b01f72ce053b5372d051071575f70416
#
_cell.length_a   1.000
_cell.length_b   1.000
_cell.length_c   1.000
_cell.angle_alpha   90.00
_cell.angle_beta   90.00
_cell.angle_gamma   90.00
#
_symmetry.space_group_name_H-M   'P 1'
#
loop_
_entity.id
_entity.type
_entity.pdbx_description
1 polymer ?
#
loop_
_entity_poly.entity_id
_entity_poly.type
_entity_poly.pdbx_seq_one_letter_code
_entity_poly.pdbx_strand_id
1 'polypeptide(L)'
;MIRRAIDRDASRIAEISVFSKRMNYREIFNDDMVSFGEIQVYPLAKEYSEHPEILKNFYVYEDDFVKGFIHIQGTQVLELYVDTFFVDQGIGGKLLDFAVSRNCNSLWVLEKNIKAQRFYLRHGFTPSGGRKLEVGTDQFIIEMIH
;
A
#
# COMPACT_ATOMS: atom_id res chain seq x y z
N MET A 1 15.42 -8.30 -1.15
CA MET A 1 15.77 -7.98 0.25
C MET A 1 14.85 -6.89 0.76
N ILE A 2 14.37 -7.03 1.99
CA ILE A 2 13.51 -6.03 2.62
C ILE A 2 14.34 -5.23 3.63
N ARG A 3 14.27 -3.92 3.53
CA ARG A 3 14.96 -2.99 4.43
C ARG A 3 14.09 -1.78 4.76
N ARG A 4 14.45 -1.05 5.80
CA ARG A 4 13.78 0.22 6.12
C ARG A 4 14.03 1.23 5.00
N ALA A 5 13.00 2.02 4.68
CA ALA A 5 13.13 3.12 3.72
C ALA A 5 14.06 4.20 4.26
N ILE A 6 14.76 4.85 3.35
CA ILE A 6 15.63 6.00 3.62
C ILE A 6 15.24 7.16 2.70
N ASP A 7 15.77 8.36 2.93
CA ASP A 7 15.36 9.57 2.22
C ASP A 7 15.42 9.45 0.69
N ARG A 8 16.45 8.78 0.17
CA ARG A 8 16.59 8.59 -1.29
C ARG A 8 15.48 7.75 -1.90
N ASP A 9 14.73 7.00 -1.10
CA ASP A 9 13.64 6.14 -1.60
C ASP A 9 12.34 6.93 -1.83
N ALA A 10 12.25 8.17 -1.36
CA ALA A 10 11.03 8.97 -1.39
C ALA A 10 10.41 9.05 -2.79
N SER A 11 11.22 9.34 -3.81
CA SER A 11 10.76 9.44 -5.19
C SER A 11 10.20 8.11 -5.71
N ARG A 12 10.90 7.02 -5.45
CA ARG A 12 10.51 5.70 -5.93
C ARG A 12 9.25 5.18 -5.21
N ILE A 13 9.15 5.40 -3.90
CA ILE A 13 7.96 5.05 -3.12
C ILE A 13 6.75 5.83 -3.65
N ALA A 14 6.89 7.13 -3.89
CA ALA A 14 5.82 7.96 -4.43
C ALA A 14 5.37 7.47 -5.81
N GLU A 15 6.31 7.12 -6.69
CA GLU A 15 6.02 6.58 -8.01
C GLU A 15 5.21 5.28 -7.92
N ILE A 16 5.67 4.32 -7.11
CA ILE A 16 4.99 3.04 -6.93
C ILE A 16 3.59 3.26 -6.35
N SER A 17 3.45 4.11 -5.34
CA SER A 17 2.17 4.44 -4.71
C SER A 17 1.18 5.01 -5.71
N VAL A 18 1.58 6.05 -6.44
CA VAL A 18 0.69 6.76 -7.37
C VAL A 18 0.25 5.85 -8.52
N PHE A 19 1.18 5.17 -9.18
CA PHE A 19 0.84 4.29 -10.30
C PHE A 19 -0.01 3.11 -9.86
N SER A 20 0.28 2.52 -8.70
CA SER A 20 -0.51 1.41 -8.16
C SER A 20 -1.94 1.85 -7.83
N LYS A 21 -2.10 3.04 -7.24
CA LYS A 21 -3.43 3.59 -6.94
C LYS A 21 -4.22 3.86 -8.21
N ARG A 22 -3.59 4.41 -9.26
CA ARG A 22 -4.25 4.62 -10.55
C ARG A 22 -4.71 3.29 -11.16
N MET A 23 -3.85 2.29 -11.16
CA MET A 23 -4.17 0.97 -11.73
C MET A 23 -5.28 0.25 -10.96
N ASN A 24 -5.28 0.34 -9.63
CA ASN A 24 -6.18 -0.44 -8.79
C ASN A 24 -7.48 0.29 -8.46
N TYR A 25 -7.48 1.63 -8.40
CA TYR A 25 -8.58 2.39 -7.82
C TYR A 25 -9.33 3.26 -8.82
N ARG A 26 -8.81 3.48 -10.03
CA ARG A 26 -9.47 4.32 -11.03
C ARG A 26 -10.91 3.88 -11.30
N GLU A 27 -11.12 2.58 -11.52
CA GLU A 27 -12.44 2.02 -11.79
C GLU A 27 -13.35 2.04 -10.56
N ILE A 28 -12.77 1.95 -9.35
CA ILE A 28 -13.51 1.94 -8.08
C ILE A 28 -14.04 3.33 -7.77
N PHE A 29 -13.20 4.35 -7.80
CA PHE A 29 -13.60 5.73 -7.52
C PHE A 29 -14.34 6.36 -8.70
N ASN A 30 -14.03 5.93 -9.92
CA ASN A 30 -14.64 6.40 -11.17
C ASN A 30 -14.63 7.95 -11.27
N ASP A 31 -13.52 8.55 -10.88
CA ASP A 31 -13.29 10.00 -10.89
C ASP A 31 -11.85 10.30 -11.30
N ASP A 32 -11.65 10.75 -12.53
CA ASP A 32 -10.31 11.03 -13.04
C ASP A 32 -9.67 12.25 -12.37
N MET A 33 -10.44 13.16 -11.78
CA MET A 33 -9.87 14.24 -10.96
C MET A 33 -9.20 13.68 -9.71
N VAL A 34 -9.75 12.64 -9.10
CA VAL A 34 -9.09 11.94 -7.99
C VAL A 34 -7.83 11.23 -8.50
N SER A 35 -7.96 10.42 -9.55
CA SER A 35 -6.85 9.57 -10.02
C SER A 35 -5.68 10.34 -10.59
N PHE A 36 -5.94 11.47 -11.26
CA PHE A 36 -4.92 12.23 -12.00
C PHE A 36 -4.76 13.69 -11.53
N GLY A 37 -5.76 14.26 -10.86
CA GLY A 37 -5.69 15.60 -10.31
C GLY A 37 -5.18 15.64 -8.87
N GLU A 38 -5.64 14.73 -8.01
CA GLU A 38 -5.28 14.68 -6.60
C GLU A 38 -4.11 13.73 -6.33
N ILE A 39 -4.09 12.56 -6.97
CA ILE A 39 -3.04 11.57 -6.82
C ILE A 39 -1.92 11.84 -7.82
N GLN A 40 -0.85 12.48 -7.36
CA GLN A 40 0.28 12.87 -8.21
C GLN A 40 1.62 12.52 -7.56
N VAL A 41 2.61 12.15 -8.40
CA VAL A 41 3.94 11.70 -7.94
C VAL A 41 4.70 12.82 -7.23
N TYR A 42 4.81 14.00 -7.86
CA TYR A 42 5.65 15.08 -7.34
C TYR A 42 5.21 15.57 -5.95
N PRO A 43 3.92 15.90 -5.74
CA PRO A 43 3.49 16.33 -4.41
C PRO A 43 3.74 15.30 -3.32
N LEU A 44 3.54 14.01 -3.62
CA LEU A 44 3.77 12.94 -2.66
C LEU A 44 5.26 12.76 -2.35
N ALA A 45 6.12 12.77 -3.38
CA ALA A 45 7.57 12.68 -3.19
C ALA A 45 8.09 13.87 -2.38
N LYS A 46 7.57 15.06 -2.65
CA LYS A 46 7.90 16.29 -1.93
C LYS A 46 7.51 16.18 -0.45
N GLU A 47 6.32 15.67 -0.16
CA GLU A 47 5.87 15.43 1.22
C GLU A 47 6.84 14.53 1.97
N TYR A 48 7.24 13.41 1.37
CA TYR A 48 8.20 12.49 1.99
C TYR A 48 9.57 13.13 2.19
N SER A 49 10.03 13.96 1.25
CA SER A 49 11.32 14.63 1.34
C SER A 49 11.34 15.73 2.40
N GLU A 50 10.23 16.45 2.55
CA GLU A 50 10.09 17.52 3.55
C GLU A 50 9.77 16.98 4.95
N HIS A 51 9.20 15.79 5.04
CA HIS A 51 8.81 15.13 6.28
C HIS A 51 9.39 13.71 6.34
N PRO A 52 10.74 13.58 6.46
CA PRO A 52 11.40 12.27 6.41
C PRO A 52 10.98 11.33 7.54
N GLU A 53 10.41 11.86 8.63
CA GLU A 53 9.86 11.06 9.73
C GLU A 53 8.73 10.15 9.28
N ILE A 54 8.01 10.49 8.19
CA ILE A 54 6.95 9.65 7.63
C ILE A 54 7.53 8.31 7.16
N LEU A 55 8.75 8.33 6.59
CA LEU A 55 9.39 7.13 6.05
C LEU A 55 9.89 6.14 7.10
N LYS A 56 9.89 6.50 8.39
CA LYS A 56 10.39 5.61 9.46
C LYS A 56 9.63 4.29 9.54
N ASN A 57 8.37 4.28 9.16
CA ASN A 57 7.50 3.11 9.20
C ASN A 57 7.30 2.46 7.83
N PHE A 58 8.09 2.87 6.84
CA PHE A 58 8.10 2.27 5.51
C PHE A 58 9.26 1.30 5.38
N TYR A 59 8.97 0.18 4.74
CA TYR A 59 9.96 -0.84 4.37
C TYR A 59 9.86 -1.11 2.88
N VAL A 60 11.00 -1.23 2.23
CA VAL A 60 11.05 -1.43 0.78
C VAL A 60 11.60 -2.82 0.46
N TYR A 61 11.09 -3.40 -0.62
CA TYR A 61 11.68 -4.58 -1.24
C TYR A 61 12.62 -4.11 -2.35
N GLU A 62 13.90 -4.40 -2.19
CA GLU A 62 14.95 -4.00 -3.15
C GLU A 62 15.62 -5.24 -3.73
N ASP A 63 15.70 -5.25 -5.06
CA ASP A 63 16.43 -6.22 -5.86
C ASP A 63 16.94 -5.45 -7.09
N ASP A 64 18.22 -5.03 -7.05
CA ASP A 64 18.85 -4.04 -7.92
C ASP A 64 18.28 -2.62 -7.74
N PHE A 65 16.99 -2.49 -7.61
CA PHE A 65 16.25 -1.26 -7.30
C PHE A 65 14.99 -1.61 -6.51
N VAL A 66 14.33 -0.59 -5.96
CA VAL A 66 13.11 -0.77 -5.17
C VAL A 66 11.95 -1.16 -6.10
N LYS A 67 11.30 -2.28 -5.80
CA LYS A 67 10.19 -2.85 -6.59
C LYS A 67 8.85 -2.85 -5.85
N GLY A 68 8.86 -2.58 -4.57
CA GLY A 68 7.65 -2.54 -3.75
C GLY A 68 7.93 -1.98 -2.38
N PHE A 69 6.88 -1.66 -1.65
CA PHE A 69 7.01 -1.18 -0.27
C PHE A 69 5.80 -1.56 0.57
N ILE A 70 5.99 -1.53 1.89
CA ILE A 70 4.93 -1.69 2.88
C ILE A 70 5.06 -0.58 3.93
N HIS A 71 3.93 -0.01 4.32
CA HIS A 71 3.83 0.98 5.38
C HIS A 71 3.09 0.35 6.54
N ILE A 72 3.73 0.33 7.71
CA ILE A 72 3.24 -0.32 8.92
C ILE A 72 3.07 0.74 10.02
N GLN A 73 1.99 0.65 10.79
CA GLN A 73 1.83 1.46 11.99
C GLN A 73 1.32 0.57 13.11
N GLY A 74 2.14 0.36 14.15
CA GLY A 74 1.80 -0.55 15.23
C GLY A 74 1.59 -1.97 14.71
N THR A 75 0.38 -2.50 14.88
CA THR A 75 -0.01 -3.83 14.41
C THR A 75 -0.78 -3.81 13.09
N GLN A 76 -0.86 -2.65 12.45
CA GLN A 76 -1.66 -2.44 11.26
C GLN A 76 -0.77 -2.23 10.02
N VAL A 77 -1.13 -2.89 8.92
CA VAL A 77 -0.61 -2.58 7.60
C VAL A 77 -1.45 -1.45 7.02
N LEU A 78 -0.82 -0.31 6.74
CA LEU A 78 -1.51 0.86 6.17
C LEU A 78 -1.49 0.85 4.65
N GLU A 79 -0.36 0.46 4.06
CA GLU A 79 -0.18 0.43 2.61
C GLU A 79 0.71 -0.75 2.23
N LEU A 80 0.41 -1.36 1.11
CA LEU A 80 1.23 -2.41 0.50
C LEU A 80 1.09 -2.29 -1.02
N TYR A 81 2.16 -1.91 -1.68
CA TYR A 81 2.17 -1.77 -3.13
C TYR A 81 3.41 -2.38 -3.75
N VAL A 82 3.22 -3.00 -4.90
CA VAL A 82 4.29 -3.50 -5.77
C VAL A 82 4.19 -2.76 -7.09
N ASP A 83 5.34 -2.35 -7.64
CA ASP A 83 5.39 -1.73 -8.97
C ASP A 83 4.65 -2.61 -9.98
N THR A 84 3.84 -1.98 -10.81
CA THR A 84 2.95 -2.68 -11.75
C THR A 84 3.70 -3.58 -12.74
N PHE A 85 4.97 -3.30 -13.02
CA PHE A 85 5.81 -4.13 -13.88
C PHE A 85 6.36 -5.37 -13.18
N PHE A 86 6.27 -5.45 -11.85
CA PHE A 86 6.87 -6.53 -11.05
C PHE A 86 5.86 -7.28 -10.20
N VAL A 87 4.57 -7.12 -10.49
CA VAL A 87 3.51 -7.89 -9.83
C VAL A 87 3.59 -9.36 -10.21
N ASP A 88 2.96 -10.21 -9.42
CA ASP A 88 2.90 -11.67 -9.63
C ASP A 88 4.27 -12.37 -9.57
N GLN A 89 5.25 -11.78 -8.90
CA GLN A 89 6.58 -12.35 -8.65
C GLN A 89 6.82 -12.69 -7.18
N GLY A 90 5.78 -12.65 -6.36
CA GLY A 90 5.87 -12.98 -4.95
C GLY A 90 6.36 -11.85 -4.04
N ILE A 91 6.60 -10.66 -4.56
CA ILE A 91 7.11 -9.52 -3.79
C ILE A 91 6.10 -9.07 -2.73
N GLY A 92 4.83 -8.95 -3.11
CA GLY A 92 3.76 -8.57 -2.18
C GLY A 92 3.64 -9.56 -1.02
N GLY A 93 3.72 -10.86 -1.31
CA GLY A 93 3.69 -11.89 -0.28
C GLY A 93 4.86 -11.79 0.68
N LYS A 94 6.07 -11.54 0.18
CA LYS A 94 7.26 -11.37 1.02
C LYS A 94 7.14 -10.15 1.94
N LEU A 95 6.64 -9.04 1.42
CA LEU A 95 6.39 -7.83 2.21
C LEU A 95 5.33 -8.06 3.28
N LEU A 96 4.26 -8.76 2.95
CA LEU A 96 3.20 -9.06 3.90
C LEU A 96 3.69 -10.04 5.00
N ASP A 97 4.43 -11.07 4.63
CA ASP A 97 5.04 -12.01 5.58
C ASP A 97 6.00 -11.29 6.53
N PHE A 98 6.76 -10.33 6.02
CA PHE A 98 7.61 -9.47 6.84
C PHE A 98 6.79 -8.70 7.88
N ALA A 99 5.67 -8.10 7.47
CA ALA A 99 4.79 -7.38 8.39
C ALA A 99 4.20 -8.29 9.47
N VAL A 100 3.75 -9.48 9.09
CA VAL A 100 3.24 -10.49 10.04
C VAL A 100 4.32 -10.89 11.02
N SER A 101 5.56 -11.07 10.57
CA SER A 101 6.70 -11.37 11.46
C SER A 101 6.99 -10.24 12.45
N ARG A 102 6.49 -9.04 12.17
CA ARG A 102 6.58 -7.87 13.04
C ARG A 102 5.30 -7.61 13.84
N ASN A 103 4.48 -8.64 14.00
CA ASN A 103 3.23 -8.61 14.76
C ASN A 103 2.11 -7.76 14.12
N CYS A 104 2.19 -7.49 12.83
CA CYS A 104 1.04 -6.91 12.12
C CYS A 104 -0.04 -7.97 11.97
N ASN A 105 -1.27 -7.60 12.32
CA ASN A 105 -2.40 -8.52 12.34
C ASN A 105 -3.70 -7.93 11.80
N SER A 106 -3.67 -6.70 11.28
CA SER A 106 -4.87 -6.06 10.75
C SER A 106 -4.56 -5.14 9.59
N LEU A 107 -5.53 -4.96 8.74
CA LEU A 107 -5.51 -4.01 7.64
C LEU A 107 -6.94 -3.65 7.23
N TRP A 108 -7.07 -2.53 6.51
CA TRP A 108 -8.30 -2.13 5.85
C TRP A 108 -8.09 -2.18 4.34
N VAL A 109 -9.10 -2.63 3.60
CA VAL A 109 -9.06 -2.76 2.14
C VAL A 109 -10.39 -2.29 1.56
N LEU A 110 -10.34 -1.65 0.39
CA LEU A 110 -11.56 -1.23 -0.30
C LEU A 110 -12.46 -2.44 -0.57
N GLU A 111 -13.73 -2.32 -0.23
CA GLU A 111 -14.71 -3.39 -0.39
C GLU A 111 -14.82 -3.88 -1.84
N LYS A 112 -14.64 -2.96 -2.80
CA LYS A 112 -14.67 -3.28 -4.22
C LYS A 112 -13.35 -3.81 -4.78
N ASN A 113 -12.27 -3.77 -3.99
CA ASN A 113 -10.97 -4.30 -4.42
C ASN A 113 -10.87 -5.80 -4.15
N ILE A 114 -11.58 -6.57 -4.95
CA ILE A 114 -11.67 -8.03 -4.80
C ILE A 114 -10.30 -8.71 -4.99
N LYS A 115 -9.49 -8.19 -5.91
CA LYS A 115 -8.14 -8.72 -6.17
C LYS A 115 -7.27 -8.67 -4.92
N ALA A 116 -7.26 -7.53 -4.22
CA ALA A 116 -6.51 -7.36 -2.98
C ALA A 116 -7.06 -8.26 -1.88
N GLN A 117 -8.38 -8.36 -1.73
CA GLN A 117 -8.99 -9.24 -0.74
C GLN A 117 -8.59 -10.69 -0.94
N ARG A 118 -8.57 -11.18 -2.18
CA ARG A 118 -8.12 -12.54 -2.51
C ARG A 118 -6.64 -12.74 -2.16
N PHE A 119 -5.82 -11.75 -2.41
CA PHE A 119 -4.40 -11.78 -2.03
C PHE A 119 -4.25 -11.92 -0.52
N TYR A 120 -4.95 -11.10 0.26
CA TYR A 120 -4.89 -11.17 1.72
C TYR A 120 -5.44 -12.49 2.27
N LEU A 121 -6.52 -13.02 1.68
CA LEU A 121 -7.05 -14.34 2.04
C LEU A 121 -6.01 -15.44 1.85
N ARG A 122 -5.28 -15.43 0.74
CA ARG A 122 -4.23 -16.42 0.48
C ARG A 122 -3.08 -16.35 1.49
N HIS A 123 -2.90 -15.21 2.15
CA HIS A 123 -1.86 -14.99 3.15
C HIS A 123 -2.38 -15.04 4.59
N GLY A 124 -3.56 -15.61 4.82
CA GLY A 124 -4.07 -15.90 6.14
C GLY A 124 -4.88 -14.79 6.80
N PHE A 125 -5.18 -13.70 6.09
CA PHE A 125 -6.07 -12.65 6.58
C PHE A 125 -7.52 -13.00 6.23
N THR A 126 -8.45 -12.76 7.17
CA THR A 126 -9.88 -13.00 6.97
C THR A 126 -10.68 -11.78 7.41
N PRO A 127 -11.87 -11.54 6.81
CA PRO A 127 -12.72 -10.44 7.23
C PRO A 127 -13.10 -10.53 8.70
N SER A 128 -12.98 -9.40 9.41
CA SER A 128 -13.37 -9.32 10.84
C SER A 128 -14.84 -8.96 11.03
N GLY A 129 -15.49 -8.46 9.99
CA GLY A 129 -16.83 -7.86 10.07
C GLY A 129 -16.79 -6.33 10.18
N GLY A 130 -15.63 -5.74 10.42
CA GLY A 130 -15.46 -4.27 10.43
C GLY A 130 -15.69 -3.69 9.04
N ARG A 131 -16.47 -2.61 8.96
CA ARG A 131 -16.79 -1.92 7.71
C ARG A 131 -17.07 -0.45 8.00
N LYS A 132 -16.48 0.43 7.20
CA LYS A 132 -16.69 1.88 7.34
C LYS A 132 -16.44 2.57 6.01
N LEU A 133 -16.86 3.82 5.88
CA LEU A 133 -16.51 4.64 4.72
C LEU A 133 -15.01 5.02 4.78
N GLU A 134 -14.36 4.98 3.62
CA GLU A 134 -13.03 5.59 3.47
C GLU A 134 -13.18 7.11 3.57
N VAL A 135 -12.33 7.74 4.37
CA VAL A 135 -12.38 9.18 4.61
C VAL A 135 -12.31 9.95 3.29
N GLY A 136 -13.25 10.89 3.09
CA GLY A 136 -13.28 11.73 1.90
C GLY A 136 -13.85 11.06 0.65
N THR A 137 -14.46 9.88 0.78
CA THR A 137 -15.03 9.13 -0.35
C THR A 137 -16.43 8.60 -0.03
N ASP A 138 -17.11 8.09 -1.05
CA ASP A 138 -18.37 7.33 -0.93
C ASP A 138 -18.13 5.81 -0.95
N GLN A 139 -16.87 5.39 -0.86
CA GLN A 139 -16.49 3.98 -0.92
C GLN A 139 -16.28 3.41 0.47
N PHE A 140 -16.69 2.14 0.65
CA PHE A 140 -16.48 1.42 1.89
C PHE A 140 -15.14 0.68 1.91
N ILE A 141 -14.57 0.61 3.12
CA ILE A 141 -13.44 -0.27 3.41
C ILE A 141 -13.88 -1.32 4.42
N ILE A 142 -13.28 -2.50 4.33
CA ILE A 142 -13.51 -3.61 5.25
C ILE A 142 -12.21 -3.94 5.96
N GLU A 143 -12.33 -4.37 7.22
CA GLU A 143 -11.18 -4.83 7.99
C GLU A 143 -10.91 -6.31 7.74
N MET A 144 -9.64 -6.65 7.56
CA MET A 144 -9.17 -8.02 7.54
C MET A 144 -8.14 -8.23 8.65
N ILE A 145 -8.19 -9.38 9.29
CA ILE A 145 -7.32 -9.73 10.41
C ILE A 145 -6.62 -11.07 10.16
N HIS A 146 -5.41 -11.15 10.70
CA HIS A 146 -4.58 -12.35 10.61
C HIS A 146 -4.69 -13.19 11.88
#